data_3d93502a59dd2af4b25e8a7bae1272e4
#
_entry.id   3d93502a59dd2af4b25e8a7bae1272e4
#
_cell.length_a   1.000
_cell.length_b   1.000
_cell.length_c   1.000
_cell.angle_alpha   90.00
_cell.angle_beta   90.00
_cell.angle_gamma   90.00
#
_symmetry.space_group_name_H-M   'P 1'
#
loop_
_entity.id
_entity.type
_entity.pdbx_description
1 polymer ?
#
loop_
_entity_poly.entity_id
_entity_poly.type
_entity_poly.pdbx_seq_one_letter_code
_entity_poly.pdbx_strand_id
1 'polypeptide(L)'
;MNRAAGALHMGDKYFESEEFKTILQKYEEAVAQGQSPYLEPEELSDIAEYYEMLGNTIASADVLDYGISIFPDSAVLLALRARLALVRDGDIAAARRYVSLIEDTTAFEYYYIVAEIMITEDKVDDADSYLNEVLETLYDDEREDFIIDVTGIFADYQQWEKAARWLQLSTDVEAADYKELRGRIAMNRGNFDESERIFNELIDSDPYSTPYWNHLAMAQYMHHNIRDSIQSSEFSIAINPDDTEAILNKANGLFCLSNYEEAGQFYQRYADLCPDDEVGELFHGICCLNLEQIDEGIKHLQRAESIALRHRPTSSGQQLAPSNLPDIWQELAFALSQKGMTDEALTYIDKMSAEPGADPYEVLVMRGHLLMEGGRLEDGQACYMKAISDSAGAPQVFLRIAISIYDLGYYQHSYRMFQILRDCTDDSRTDGYAYEALCCYALGRHDEFKENVRLACEKNPTEAQMVLAEFFPPELGPQDYYQWLLDNNP
;
A
#
# COMPACT_ATOMS: atom_id res chain seq x y z
N MET A 1 0.06 -0.03 4.01
CA MET A 1 -0.11 -0.85 5.23
C MET A 1 -1.35 -0.43 5.98
N ASN A 2 -2.24 -1.36 6.27
CA ASN A 2 -3.52 -1.04 6.89
C ASN A 2 -3.29 -0.70 8.36
N ARG A 3 -3.63 0.54 8.76
CA ARG A 3 -3.93 0.80 10.16
C ARG A 3 -4.94 -0.24 10.62
N ALA A 4 -4.75 -0.77 11.83
CA ALA A 4 -5.70 -1.69 12.43
C ALA A 4 -7.10 -1.08 12.36
N ALA A 5 -7.97 -1.75 11.62
CA ALA A 5 -9.33 -1.32 11.38
C ALA A 5 -10.07 -1.13 12.69
N GLY A 6 -10.79 -0.03 12.80
CA GLY A 6 -11.79 0.18 13.85
C GLY A 6 -11.22 0.38 15.25
N ALA A 7 -10.23 1.26 15.41
CA ALA A 7 -10.18 2.01 16.66
C ALA A 7 -11.51 2.75 16.74
N LEU A 8 -12.32 2.39 17.68
CA LEU A 8 -13.46 3.20 18.11
C LEU A 8 -12.95 4.64 18.17
N HIS A 9 -13.59 5.54 17.43
CA HIS A 9 -13.13 6.91 17.13
C HIS A 9 -12.84 7.76 18.38
N MET A 10 -11.80 7.39 19.11
CA MET A 10 -11.15 8.35 20.00
C MET A 10 -10.06 9.03 19.17
N GLY A 11 -10.40 10.16 18.57
CA GLY A 11 -9.48 10.89 17.69
C GLY A 11 -8.19 11.24 18.41
N ASP A 12 -7.12 11.52 17.67
CA ASP A 12 -5.79 11.92 18.17
C ASP A 12 -5.86 12.93 19.34
N LYS A 13 -6.89 13.76 19.38
CA LYS A 13 -7.17 14.72 20.47
C LYS A 13 -7.41 14.09 21.84
N TYR A 14 -7.97 12.88 21.91
CA TYR A 14 -8.18 12.22 23.19
C TYR A 14 -6.83 11.81 23.79
N PHE A 15 -5.95 11.22 22.99
CA PHE A 15 -4.61 10.83 23.45
C PHE A 15 -3.71 12.03 23.79
N GLU A 16 -4.02 13.22 23.29
CA GLU A 16 -3.38 14.46 23.67
C GLU A 16 -4.00 15.13 24.92
N SER A 17 -5.16 14.66 25.35
CA SER A 17 -5.88 15.26 26.50
C SER A 17 -5.14 15.09 27.81
N GLU A 18 -5.37 16.03 28.74
CA GLU A 18 -4.82 15.92 30.12
C GLU A 18 -5.45 14.74 30.89
N GLU A 19 -6.64 14.31 30.50
CA GLU A 19 -7.31 13.14 31.05
C GLU A 19 -6.54 11.88 30.70
N PHE A 20 -6.32 11.62 29.42
CA PHE A 20 -5.56 10.44 28.96
C PHE A 20 -4.12 10.46 29.48
N LYS A 21 -3.43 11.60 29.40
CA LYS A 21 -2.05 11.72 29.95
C LYS A 21 -1.97 11.36 31.44
N THR A 22 -3.01 11.71 32.22
CA THR A 22 -3.08 11.35 33.63
C THR A 22 -3.24 9.83 33.81
N ILE A 23 -4.08 9.20 32.97
CA ILE A 23 -4.29 7.75 33.00
C ILE A 23 -2.99 7.03 32.60
N LEU A 24 -2.35 7.46 31.53
CA LEU A 24 -1.09 6.89 31.04
C LEU A 24 0.02 7.01 32.08
N GLN A 25 0.20 8.22 32.67
CA GLN A 25 1.19 8.43 33.72
C GLN A 25 0.97 7.52 34.95
N LYS A 26 -0.29 7.37 35.37
CA LYS A 26 -0.66 6.47 36.47
C LYS A 26 -0.29 5.02 36.19
N TYR A 27 -0.47 4.57 34.93
CA TYR A 27 -0.08 3.25 34.49
C TYR A 27 1.44 3.09 34.53
N GLU A 28 2.16 3.98 33.86
CA GLU A 28 3.64 3.91 33.71
C GLU A 28 4.36 4.01 35.09
N GLU A 29 3.90 4.89 35.98
CA GLU A 29 4.45 5.01 37.34
C GLU A 29 4.24 3.72 38.15
N ALA A 30 3.09 3.09 38.08
CA ALA A 30 2.81 1.83 38.75
C ALA A 30 3.68 0.69 38.21
N VAL A 31 3.80 0.55 36.89
CA VAL A 31 4.67 -0.45 36.27
C VAL A 31 6.12 -0.22 36.62
N ALA A 32 6.62 1.02 36.58
CA ALA A 32 8.00 1.35 36.96
C ALA A 32 8.33 1.00 38.42
N GLN A 33 7.34 1.03 39.32
CA GLN A 33 7.46 0.66 40.71
C GLN A 33 7.22 -0.83 41.00
N GLY A 34 6.93 -1.62 39.96
CA GLY A 34 6.56 -3.04 40.10
C GLY A 34 5.22 -3.24 40.81
N GLN A 35 4.33 -2.26 40.73
CA GLN A 35 2.99 -2.28 41.33
C GLN A 35 1.97 -2.56 40.23
N SER A 36 0.84 -3.15 40.62
CA SER A 36 -0.30 -3.34 39.72
C SER A 36 -1.09 -2.03 39.64
N PRO A 37 -1.19 -1.39 38.48
CA PRO A 37 -2.04 -0.20 38.33
C PRO A 37 -3.51 -0.58 38.50
N TYR A 38 -4.26 0.21 39.25
CA TYR A 38 -5.72 0.05 39.33
C TYR A 38 -6.38 0.96 38.29
N LEU A 39 -6.77 0.38 37.17
CA LEU A 39 -7.41 1.03 36.04
C LEU A 39 -8.60 0.18 35.57
N GLU A 40 -9.59 0.84 34.95
CA GLU A 40 -10.76 0.15 34.38
C GLU A 40 -10.40 -0.49 33.01
N PRO A 41 -11.18 -1.46 32.51
CA PRO A 41 -10.91 -2.12 31.23
C PRO A 41 -10.76 -1.16 30.04
N GLU A 42 -11.62 -0.12 29.99
CA GLU A 42 -11.62 0.91 28.97
C GLU A 42 -10.31 1.72 29.01
N GLU A 43 -9.87 2.14 30.19
CA GLU A 43 -8.61 2.87 30.39
C GLU A 43 -7.40 2.05 29.93
N LEU A 44 -7.43 0.73 30.18
CA LEU A 44 -6.36 -0.18 29.73
C LEU A 44 -6.41 -0.41 28.21
N SER A 45 -7.60 -0.46 27.63
CA SER A 45 -7.78 -0.53 26.17
C SER A 45 -7.19 0.71 25.50
N ASP A 46 -7.51 1.90 26.00
CA ASP A 46 -7.00 3.17 25.49
C ASP A 46 -5.47 3.23 25.52
N ILE A 47 -4.85 2.79 26.63
CA ILE A 47 -3.39 2.73 26.74
C ILE A 47 -2.80 1.74 25.73
N ALA A 48 -3.44 0.59 25.52
CA ALA A 48 -2.98 -0.41 24.55
C ALA A 48 -3.06 0.13 23.13
N GLU A 49 -4.16 0.80 22.76
CA GLU A 49 -4.35 1.45 21.47
C GLU A 49 -3.33 2.59 21.25
N TYR A 50 -3.07 3.39 22.29
CA TYR A 50 -2.04 4.42 22.24
C TYR A 50 -0.65 3.84 21.94
N TYR A 51 -0.28 2.73 22.59
CA TYR A 51 1.00 2.08 22.30
C TYR A 51 1.05 1.45 20.90
N GLU A 52 -0.07 0.93 20.37
CA GLU A 52 -0.15 0.47 18.97
C GLU A 52 0.05 1.64 18.00
N MET A 53 -0.58 2.77 18.25
CA MET A 53 -0.42 3.99 17.46
C MET A 53 1.04 4.46 17.41
N LEU A 54 1.78 4.31 18.52
CA LEU A 54 3.20 4.62 18.60
C LEU A 54 4.10 3.50 18.01
N GLY A 55 3.54 2.41 17.50
CA GLY A 55 4.31 1.26 17.01
C GLY A 55 4.96 0.42 18.14
N ASN A 56 4.64 0.68 19.40
CA ASN A 56 5.16 -0.06 20.54
C ASN A 56 4.28 -1.29 20.85
N THR A 57 4.35 -2.27 19.95
CA THR A 57 3.50 -3.48 19.98
C THR A 57 3.76 -4.35 21.22
N ILE A 58 4.97 -4.29 21.79
CA ILE A 58 5.31 -5.04 23.02
C ILE A 58 4.57 -4.43 24.22
N ALA A 59 4.65 -3.11 24.37
CA ALA A 59 3.96 -2.43 25.47
C ALA A 59 2.44 -2.60 25.37
N SER A 60 1.87 -2.51 24.17
CA SER A 60 0.46 -2.77 23.93
C SER A 60 0.05 -4.19 24.36
N ALA A 61 0.82 -5.21 23.95
CA ALA A 61 0.57 -6.58 24.35
C ALA A 61 0.65 -6.77 25.88
N ASP A 62 1.64 -6.17 26.55
CA ASP A 62 1.82 -6.24 28.00
C ASP A 62 0.63 -5.62 28.74
N VAL A 63 0.11 -4.46 28.26
CA VAL A 63 -1.10 -3.83 28.84
C VAL A 63 -2.31 -4.73 28.72
N LEU A 64 -2.53 -5.31 27.53
CA LEU A 64 -3.67 -6.20 27.29
C LEU A 64 -3.58 -7.49 28.10
N ASP A 65 -2.41 -8.13 28.14
CA ASP A 65 -2.22 -9.35 28.92
C ASP A 65 -2.41 -9.09 30.42
N TYR A 66 -1.93 -7.92 30.92
CA TYR A 66 -2.21 -7.46 32.27
C TYR A 66 -3.72 -7.25 32.49
N GLY A 67 -4.39 -6.50 31.62
CA GLY A 67 -5.82 -6.20 31.71
C GLY A 67 -6.68 -7.46 31.71
N ILE A 68 -6.43 -8.38 30.78
CA ILE A 68 -7.13 -9.67 30.69
C ILE A 68 -6.88 -10.56 31.94
N SER A 69 -5.69 -10.45 32.57
CA SER A 69 -5.43 -11.18 33.80
C SER A 69 -6.30 -10.74 34.96
N ILE A 70 -6.76 -9.48 34.98
CA ILE A 70 -7.61 -8.88 36.01
C ILE A 70 -9.09 -8.96 35.62
N PHE A 71 -9.39 -8.72 34.33
CA PHE A 71 -10.74 -8.70 33.76
C PHE A 71 -10.84 -9.76 32.65
N PRO A 72 -10.90 -11.05 33.01
CA PRO A 72 -10.77 -12.16 32.06
C PRO A 72 -11.94 -12.31 31.08
N ASP A 73 -13.05 -11.64 31.33
CA ASP A 73 -14.29 -11.65 30.56
C ASP A 73 -14.61 -10.30 29.91
N SER A 74 -13.72 -9.29 30.04
CA SER A 74 -13.94 -7.97 29.46
C SER A 74 -14.02 -8.02 27.94
N ALA A 75 -15.17 -7.60 27.37
CA ALA A 75 -15.41 -7.55 25.95
C ALA A 75 -14.42 -6.61 25.24
N VAL A 76 -14.19 -5.41 25.80
CA VAL A 76 -13.27 -4.39 25.24
C VAL A 76 -11.85 -4.94 25.08
N LEU A 77 -11.26 -5.48 26.17
CA LEU A 77 -9.88 -5.98 26.14
C LEU A 77 -9.73 -7.23 25.26
N LEU A 78 -10.68 -8.14 25.34
CA LEU A 78 -10.64 -9.39 24.55
C LEU A 78 -10.87 -9.11 23.06
N ALA A 79 -11.77 -8.19 22.70
CA ALA A 79 -12.00 -7.80 21.32
C ALA A 79 -10.76 -7.10 20.72
N LEU A 80 -10.14 -6.17 21.46
CA LEU A 80 -8.91 -5.53 21.01
C LEU A 80 -7.77 -6.55 20.83
N ARG A 81 -7.60 -7.48 21.78
CA ARG A 81 -6.61 -8.55 21.67
C ARG A 81 -6.87 -9.49 20.49
N ALA A 82 -8.14 -9.79 20.21
CA ALA A 82 -8.54 -10.59 19.05
C ALA A 82 -8.26 -9.85 17.74
N ARG A 83 -8.53 -8.54 17.69
CA ARG A 83 -8.25 -7.69 16.53
C ARG A 83 -6.76 -7.62 16.22
N LEU A 84 -5.90 -7.46 17.22
CA LEU A 84 -4.44 -7.51 17.04
C LEU A 84 -3.98 -8.88 16.50
N ALA A 85 -4.57 -9.96 16.96
CA ALA A 85 -4.29 -11.30 16.43
C ALA A 85 -4.70 -11.43 14.94
N LEU A 86 -5.81 -10.80 14.52
CA LEU A 86 -6.24 -10.79 13.12
C LEU A 86 -5.33 -9.94 12.23
N VAL A 87 -5.12 -8.69 12.62
CA VAL A 87 -4.52 -7.68 11.75
C VAL A 87 -3.00 -7.80 11.73
N ARG A 88 -2.38 -7.98 12.90
CA ARG A 88 -0.93 -8.03 13.05
C ARG A 88 -0.37 -9.42 12.80
N ASP A 89 -0.98 -10.44 13.46
CA ASP A 89 -0.40 -11.78 13.50
C ASP A 89 -1.01 -12.71 12.42
N GLY A 90 -2.12 -12.30 11.77
CA GLY A 90 -2.87 -13.13 10.83
C GLY A 90 -3.44 -14.42 11.45
N ASP A 91 -3.52 -14.48 12.80
CA ASP A 91 -3.93 -15.68 13.54
C ASP A 91 -5.43 -15.66 13.87
N ILE A 92 -6.25 -16.04 12.88
CA ILE A 92 -7.70 -16.17 13.03
C ILE A 92 -8.06 -17.14 14.18
N ALA A 93 -7.25 -18.19 14.39
CA ALA A 93 -7.53 -19.16 15.46
C ALA A 93 -7.31 -18.55 16.86
N ALA A 94 -6.29 -17.69 17.01
CA ALA A 94 -6.09 -16.91 18.23
C ALA A 94 -7.24 -15.92 18.46
N ALA A 95 -7.63 -15.16 17.41
CA ALA A 95 -8.75 -14.24 17.50
C ALA A 95 -10.04 -14.95 17.97
N ARG A 96 -10.38 -16.09 17.38
CA ARG A 96 -11.54 -16.89 17.80
C ARG A 96 -11.44 -17.38 19.25
N ARG A 97 -10.22 -17.70 19.73
CA ARG A 97 -10.03 -18.07 21.14
C ARG A 97 -10.37 -16.92 22.07
N TYR A 98 -9.89 -15.71 21.78
CA TYR A 98 -10.19 -14.54 22.58
C TYR A 98 -11.68 -14.20 22.56
N VAL A 99 -12.31 -14.18 21.39
CA VAL A 99 -13.76 -13.96 21.27
C VAL A 99 -14.58 -14.99 22.08
N SER A 100 -14.14 -16.27 22.16
CA SER A 100 -14.84 -17.29 22.91
C SER A 100 -14.78 -17.09 24.45
N LEU A 101 -13.97 -16.17 24.93
CA LEU A 101 -13.88 -15.80 26.35
C LEU A 101 -14.83 -14.65 26.71
N ILE A 102 -15.37 -13.93 25.74
CA ILE A 102 -16.31 -12.84 25.99
C ILE A 102 -17.64 -13.42 26.43
N GLU A 103 -18.04 -13.14 27.68
CA GLU A 103 -19.32 -13.61 28.22
C GLU A 103 -20.50 -12.74 27.78
N ASP A 104 -20.30 -11.41 27.69
CA ASP A 104 -21.32 -10.49 27.20
C ASP A 104 -21.33 -10.42 25.66
N THR A 105 -22.14 -11.28 25.08
CA THR A 105 -22.34 -11.32 23.62
C THR A 105 -23.27 -10.23 23.09
N THR A 106 -23.71 -9.29 23.95
CA THR A 106 -24.52 -8.13 23.56
C THR A 106 -23.71 -6.83 23.49
N ALA A 107 -22.42 -6.87 23.86
CA ALA A 107 -21.51 -5.77 23.72
C ALA A 107 -21.20 -5.50 22.23
N PHE A 108 -21.07 -4.21 21.87
CA PHE A 108 -20.78 -3.83 20.47
C PHE A 108 -19.44 -4.36 19.99
N GLU A 109 -18.46 -4.38 20.86
CA GLU A 109 -17.11 -4.93 20.58
C GLU A 109 -17.17 -6.41 20.18
N TYR A 110 -18.09 -7.17 20.78
CA TYR A 110 -18.33 -8.56 20.39
C TYR A 110 -18.89 -8.66 18.97
N TYR A 111 -19.87 -7.83 18.63
CA TYR A 111 -20.46 -7.83 17.29
C TYR A 111 -19.44 -7.46 16.22
N TYR A 112 -18.63 -6.43 16.50
CA TYR A 112 -17.62 -5.92 15.58
C TYR A 112 -16.52 -6.97 15.33
N ILE A 113 -15.94 -7.52 16.38
CA ILE A 113 -14.83 -8.50 16.21
C ILE A 113 -15.33 -9.81 15.55
N VAL A 114 -16.57 -10.24 15.78
CA VAL A 114 -17.16 -11.40 15.08
C VAL A 114 -17.29 -11.10 13.59
N ALA A 115 -17.74 -9.91 13.22
CA ALA A 115 -17.84 -9.49 11.82
C ALA A 115 -16.47 -9.39 11.16
N GLU A 116 -15.47 -8.81 11.83
CA GLU A 116 -14.10 -8.72 11.34
C GLU A 116 -13.48 -10.10 11.08
N ILE A 117 -13.72 -11.08 11.97
CA ILE A 117 -13.31 -12.48 11.75
C ILE A 117 -13.99 -13.05 10.50
N MET A 118 -15.30 -12.81 10.31
CA MET A 118 -16.02 -13.29 9.13
C MET A 118 -15.46 -12.68 7.85
N ILE A 119 -15.18 -11.36 7.84
CA ILE A 119 -14.60 -10.66 6.70
C ILE A 119 -13.22 -11.23 6.37
N THR A 120 -12.38 -11.45 7.39
CA THR A 120 -11.04 -12.03 7.22
C THR A 120 -11.09 -13.48 6.68
N GLU A 121 -12.17 -14.22 6.92
CA GLU A 121 -12.43 -15.55 6.37
C GLU A 121 -13.07 -15.51 4.96
N ASP A 122 -13.12 -14.36 4.30
CA ASP A 122 -13.77 -14.14 2.99
C ASP A 122 -15.31 -14.39 3.01
N LYS A 123 -15.94 -14.22 4.19
CA LYS A 123 -17.39 -14.34 4.40
C LYS A 123 -18.06 -12.99 4.56
N VAL A 124 -17.77 -12.07 3.64
CA VAL A 124 -18.22 -10.67 3.73
C VAL A 124 -19.74 -10.54 3.75
N ASP A 125 -20.46 -11.35 2.96
CA ASP A 125 -21.93 -11.32 2.93
C ASP A 125 -22.56 -11.87 4.21
N ASP A 126 -21.92 -12.84 4.85
CA ASP A 126 -22.37 -13.36 6.15
C ASP A 126 -22.17 -12.30 7.24
N ALA A 127 -21.03 -11.60 7.24
CA ALA A 127 -20.78 -10.49 8.16
C ALA A 127 -21.81 -9.36 8.00
N ASP A 128 -22.09 -8.98 6.76
CA ASP A 128 -23.09 -7.96 6.44
C ASP A 128 -24.50 -8.36 6.92
N SER A 129 -24.89 -9.61 6.69
CA SER A 129 -26.19 -10.14 7.15
C SER A 129 -26.28 -10.18 8.68
N TYR A 130 -25.22 -10.62 9.35
CA TYR A 130 -25.11 -10.67 10.79
C TYR A 130 -25.27 -9.27 11.42
N LEU A 131 -24.54 -8.26 10.91
CA LEU A 131 -24.61 -6.90 11.43
C LEU A 131 -25.97 -6.25 11.16
N ASN A 132 -26.63 -6.55 10.03
CA ASN A 132 -28.00 -6.10 9.78
C ASN A 132 -28.99 -6.71 10.78
N GLU A 133 -28.85 -8.00 11.13
CA GLU A 133 -29.68 -8.63 12.18
C GLU A 133 -29.47 -7.95 13.54
N VAL A 134 -28.24 -7.60 13.89
CA VAL A 134 -27.93 -6.83 15.12
C VAL A 134 -28.61 -5.48 15.09
N LEU A 135 -28.48 -4.72 13.97
CA LEU A 135 -29.06 -3.40 13.80
C LEU A 135 -30.58 -3.38 14.05
N GLU A 136 -31.29 -4.45 13.67
CA GLU A 136 -32.75 -4.58 13.91
C GLU A 136 -33.09 -4.71 15.40
N THR A 137 -32.15 -5.11 16.25
CA THR A 137 -32.35 -5.28 17.69
C THR A 137 -32.03 -4.04 18.51
N LEU A 138 -31.30 -3.07 17.92
CA LEU A 138 -30.84 -1.87 18.63
C LEU A 138 -31.92 -0.82 18.82
N TYR A 139 -31.80 -0.05 19.89
CA TYR A 139 -32.63 1.13 20.15
C TYR A 139 -32.20 2.31 19.27
N ASP A 140 -33.11 3.26 19.06
CA ASP A 140 -32.90 4.38 18.11
C ASP A 140 -31.66 5.24 18.44
N ASP A 141 -31.32 5.38 19.72
CA ASP A 141 -30.16 6.15 20.21
C ASP A 141 -28.82 5.43 20.00
N GLU A 142 -28.82 4.11 19.83
CA GLU A 142 -27.62 3.31 19.59
C GLU A 142 -27.34 3.09 18.10
N ARG A 143 -28.38 3.27 17.26
CA ARG A 143 -28.31 2.88 15.84
C ARG A 143 -27.34 3.73 15.02
N GLU A 144 -27.28 5.03 15.30
CA GLU A 144 -26.46 5.97 14.52
C GLU A 144 -24.96 5.62 14.70
N ASP A 145 -24.50 5.51 15.93
CA ASP A 145 -23.11 5.17 16.25
C ASP A 145 -22.76 3.79 15.67
N PHE A 146 -23.65 2.80 15.85
CA PHE A 146 -23.44 1.47 15.28
C PHE A 146 -23.32 1.48 13.76
N ILE A 147 -24.12 2.28 13.03
CA ILE A 147 -24.04 2.40 11.56
C ILE A 147 -22.69 2.99 11.15
N ILE A 148 -22.22 4.02 11.84
CA ILE A 148 -20.94 4.67 11.58
C ILE A 148 -19.78 3.68 11.82
N ASP A 149 -19.77 2.97 12.95
CA ASP A 149 -18.74 1.99 13.29
C ASP A 149 -18.68 0.85 12.26
N VAL A 150 -19.84 0.28 11.90
CA VAL A 150 -19.92 -0.77 10.88
C VAL A 150 -19.47 -0.26 9.51
N THR A 151 -19.79 0.99 9.17
CA THR A 151 -19.29 1.60 7.93
C THR A 151 -17.77 1.69 7.95
N GLY A 152 -17.18 2.11 9.09
CA GLY A 152 -15.75 2.13 9.31
C GLY A 152 -15.11 0.75 9.12
N ILE A 153 -15.66 -0.27 9.77
CA ILE A 153 -15.17 -1.66 9.63
C ILE A 153 -15.13 -2.08 8.16
N PHE A 154 -16.23 -1.94 7.41
CA PHE A 154 -16.23 -2.31 6.00
C PHE A 154 -15.25 -1.47 5.16
N ALA A 155 -15.08 -0.19 5.45
CA ALA A 155 -14.12 0.68 4.77
C ALA A 155 -12.68 0.24 5.03
N ASP A 156 -12.34 -0.11 6.27
CA ASP A 156 -11.01 -0.53 6.69
C ASP A 156 -10.61 -1.89 6.08
N TYR A 157 -11.58 -2.79 5.92
CA TYR A 157 -11.39 -4.04 5.16
C TYR A 157 -11.60 -3.88 3.65
N GLN A 158 -11.58 -2.65 3.12
CA GLN A 158 -11.70 -2.33 1.69
C GLN A 158 -12.99 -2.83 1.03
N GLN A 159 -14.04 -3.05 1.81
CA GLN A 159 -15.35 -3.48 1.34
C GLN A 159 -16.24 -2.27 0.98
N TRP A 160 -15.74 -1.42 0.07
CA TRP A 160 -16.27 -0.09 -0.21
C TRP A 160 -17.75 -0.04 -0.63
N GLU A 161 -18.24 -1.07 -1.31
CA GLU A 161 -19.65 -1.16 -1.68
C GLU A 161 -20.55 -1.42 -0.47
N LYS A 162 -20.07 -2.22 0.49
CA LYS A 162 -20.76 -2.46 1.75
C LYS A 162 -20.72 -1.19 2.61
N ALA A 163 -19.53 -0.59 2.78
CA ALA A 163 -19.37 0.65 3.51
C ALA A 163 -20.32 1.74 2.98
N ALA A 164 -20.39 1.94 1.67
CA ALA A 164 -21.28 2.94 1.09
C ALA A 164 -22.77 2.65 1.31
N ARG A 165 -23.19 1.38 1.35
CA ARG A 165 -24.59 1.03 1.67
C ARG A 165 -24.91 1.28 3.13
N TRP A 166 -23.99 0.92 4.04
CA TRP A 166 -24.16 1.19 5.46
C TRP A 166 -24.21 2.69 5.75
N LEU A 167 -23.33 3.49 5.16
CA LEU A 167 -23.33 4.94 5.32
C LEU A 167 -24.66 5.59 4.89
N GLN A 168 -25.36 5.03 3.90
CA GLN A 168 -26.67 5.53 3.48
C GLN A 168 -27.79 5.32 4.51
N LEU A 169 -27.58 4.48 5.53
CA LEU A 169 -28.54 4.27 6.62
C LEU A 169 -28.42 5.34 7.69
N SER A 170 -27.30 6.04 7.77
CA SER A 170 -27.08 7.15 8.70
C SER A 170 -27.99 8.32 8.37
N THR A 171 -28.46 9.01 9.40
CA THR A 171 -29.34 10.17 9.32
C THR A 171 -28.62 11.48 9.61
N ASP A 172 -27.48 11.45 10.31
CA ASP A 172 -26.66 12.61 10.64
C ASP A 172 -25.56 12.86 9.60
N VAL A 173 -25.96 13.35 8.43
CA VAL A 173 -25.07 13.63 7.30
C VAL A 173 -24.10 14.81 7.53
N GLU A 174 -24.30 15.58 8.60
CA GLU A 174 -23.43 16.70 8.95
C GLU A 174 -22.36 16.33 9.99
N ALA A 175 -22.49 15.17 10.62
CA ALA A 175 -21.48 14.67 11.54
C ALA A 175 -20.11 14.54 10.87
N ALA A 176 -19.04 14.80 11.64
CA ALA A 176 -17.68 14.73 11.13
C ALA A 176 -17.32 13.31 10.66
N ASP A 177 -17.71 12.30 11.45
CA ASP A 177 -17.43 10.88 11.15
C ASP A 177 -18.15 10.43 9.88
N TYR A 178 -19.41 10.86 9.68
CA TYR A 178 -20.13 10.62 8.42
C TYR A 178 -19.37 11.22 7.23
N LYS A 179 -18.94 12.50 7.35
CA LYS A 179 -18.21 13.19 6.27
C LYS A 179 -16.86 12.52 5.99
N GLU A 180 -16.12 12.12 7.02
CA GLU A 180 -14.86 11.42 6.86
C GLU A 180 -15.04 10.11 6.07
N LEU A 181 -15.95 9.25 6.52
CA LEU A 181 -16.25 7.98 5.83
C LEU A 181 -16.73 8.21 4.39
N ARG A 182 -17.57 9.24 4.17
CA ARG A 182 -17.99 9.63 2.82
C ARG A 182 -16.83 10.08 1.96
N GLY A 183 -15.87 10.84 2.50
CA GLY A 183 -14.65 11.26 1.82
C GLY A 183 -13.76 10.08 1.42
N ARG A 184 -13.56 9.12 2.34
CA ARG A 184 -12.82 7.87 2.10
C ARG A 184 -13.48 7.01 1.02
N ILE A 185 -14.80 6.85 1.07
CA ILE A 185 -15.57 6.11 0.05
C ILE A 185 -15.50 6.81 -1.30
N ALA A 186 -15.63 8.15 -1.36
CA ALA A 186 -15.51 8.91 -2.59
C ALA A 186 -14.13 8.72 -3.24
N MET A 187 -13.06 8.81 -2.46
CA MET A 187 -11.68 8.58 -2.91
C MET A 187 -11.53 7.21 -3.55
N ASN A 188 -12.01 6.16 -2.89
CA ASN A 188 -11.90 4.78 -3.41
C ASN A 188 -12.74 4.51 -4.66
N ARG A 189 -13.78 5.29 -4.89
CA ARG A 189 -14.59 5.25 -6.13
C ARG A 189 -14.00 6.09 -7.26
N GLY A 190 -12.87 6.72 -7.05
CA GLY A 190 -12.24 7.61 -8.03
C GLY A 190 -12.88 9.01 -8.11
N ASN A 191 -13.77 9.36 -7.18
CA ASN A 191 -14.40 10.68 -7.10
C ASN A 191 -13.49 11.63 -6.29
N PHE A 192 -12.29 11.87 -6.80
CA PHE A 192 -11.25 12.61 -6.07
C PHE A 192 -11.67 14.05 -5.77
N ASP A 193 -12.31 14.76 -6.70
CA ASP A 193 -12.82 16.12 -6.47
C ASP A 193 -13.79 16.18 -5.28
N GLU A 194 -14.68 15.20 -5.14
CA GLU A 194 -15.61 15.13 -4.01
C GLU A 194 -14.86 14.85 -2.71
N SER A 195 -13.91 13.93 -2.72
CA SER A 195 -13.07 13.59 -1.57
C SER A 195 -12.27 14.80 -1.09
N GLU A 196 -11.56 15.48 -1.99
CA GLU A 196 -10.80 16.69 -1.67
C GLU A 196 -11.70 17.79 -1.07
N ARG A 197 -12.90 18.01 -1.63
CA ARG A 197 -13.84 18.98 -1.10
C ARG A 197 -14.28 18.65 0.33
N ILE A 198 -14.59 17.38 0.58
CA ILE A 198 -15.06 16.93 1.90
C ILE A 198 -13.94 17.08 2.95
N PHE A 199 -12.72 16.64 2.65
CA PHE A 199 -11.61 16.77 3.60
C PHE A 199 -11.20 18.22 3.82
N ASN A 200 -11.30 19.12 2.81
CA ASN A 200 -11.14 20.54 3.02
C ASN A 200 -12.21 21.13 3.96
N GLU A 201 -13.48 20.72 3.84
CA GLU A 201 -14.54 21.14 4.78
C GLU A 201 -14.28 20.65 6.21
N LEU A 202 -13.76 19.43 6.38
CA LEU A 202 -13.38 18.89 7.68
C LEU A 202 -12.18 19.63 8.28
N ILE A 203 -11.18 19.95 7.47
CA ILE A 203 -10.01 20.74 7.86
C ILE A 203 -10.43 22.18 8.26
N ASP A 204 -11.38 22.79 7.55
CA ASP A 204 -11.91 24.11 7.93
C ASP A 204 -12.53 24.09 9.33
N SER A 205 -13.14 22.97 9.73
CA SER A 205 -13.73 22.79 11.06
C SER A 205 -12.69 22.40 12.12
N ASP A 206 -11.70 21.63 11.76
CA ASP A 206 -10.59 21.17 12.61
C ASP A 206 -9.25 21.19 11.87
N PRO A 207 -8.57 22.37 11.81
CA PRO A 207 -7.31 22.52 11.11
C PRO A 207 -6.12 21.76 11.70
N TYR A 208 -6.27 21.23 12.92
CA TYR A 208 -5.21 20.51 13.62
C TYR A 208 -5.38 18.97 13.58
N SER A 209 -6.38 18.47 12.87
CA SER A 209 -6.57 17.03 12.67
C SER A 209 -5.58 16.49 11.63
N THR A 210 -4.57 15.75 12.07
CA THR A 210 -3.61 15.10 11.16
C THR A 210 -4.29 14.05 10.25
N PRO A 211 -5.28 13.24 10.70
CA PRO A 211 -5.99 12.33 9.82
C PRO A 211 -6.65 13.02 8.61
N TYR A 212 -7.25 14.20 8.82
CA TYR A 212 -7.90 14.91 7.70
C TYR A 212 -6.88 15.40 6.67
N TRP A 213 -5.73 15.91 7.12
CA TRP A 213 -4.63 16.28 6.23
C TRP A 213 -4.06 15.07 5.49
N ASN A 214 -3.93 13.92 6.15
CA ASN A 214 -3.44 12.68 5.55
C ASN A 214 -4.40 12.15 4.47
N HIS A 215 -5.69 12.14 4.76
CA HIS A 215 -6.70 11.75 3.77
C HIS A 215 -6.78 12.73 2.59
N LEU A 216 -6.64 14.04 2.84
CA LEU A 216 -6.54 15.03 1.75
C LEU A 216 -5.31 14.76 0.88
N ALA A 217 -4.14 14.56 1.51
CA ALA A 217 -2.90 14.26 0.80
C ALA A 217 -3.02 13.00 -0.06
N MET A 218 -3.66 11.94 0.46
CA MET A 218 -3.91 10.70 -0.27
C MET A 218 -4.86 10.91 -1.45
N ALA A 219 -5.97 11.65 -1.26
CA ALA A 219 -6.91 11.97 -2.34
C ALA A 219 -6.23 12.74 -3.47
N GLN A 220 -5.43 13.76 -3.12
CA GLN A 220 -4.64 14.55 -4.07
C GLN A 220 -3.59 13.71 -4.80
N TYR A 221 -2.92 12.80 -4.09
CA TYR A 221 -1.97 11.87 -4.69
C TYR A 221 -2.63 10.97 -5.75
N MET A 222 -3.77 10.37 -5.41
CA MET A 222 -4.53 9.52 -6.32
C MET A 222 -5.13 10.30 -7.50
N HIS A 223 -5.40 11.59 -7.31
CA HIS A 223 -5.84 12.52 -8.36
C HIS A 223 -4.69 13.05 -9.22
N HIS A 224 -3.46 12.58 -9.00
CA HIS A 224 -2.23 13.06 -9.63
C HIS A 224 -1.85 14.51 -9.32
N ASN A 225 -2.44 15.13 -8.30
CA ASN A 225 -2.11 16.45 -7.78
C ASN A 225 -0.92 16.35 -6.80
N ILE A 226 0.23 15.82 -7.27
CA ILE A 226 1.35 15.42 -6.40
C ILE A 226 1.91 16.56 -5.56
N ARG A 227 1.98 17.79 -6.11
CA ARG A 227 2.50 18.96 -5.37
C ARG A 227 1.59 19.35 -4.20
N ASP A 228 0.26 19.29 -4.42
CA ASP A 228 -0.72 19.61 -3.38
C ASP A 228 -0.70 18.53 -2.31
N SER A 229 -0.55 17.25 -2.69
CA SER A 229 -0.37 16.12 -1.77
C SER A 229 0.84 16.29 -0.85
N ILE A 230 1.99 16.71 -1.40
CA ILE A 230 3.19 17.02 -0.61
C ILE A 230 2.89 18.15 0.38
N GLN A 231 2.23 19.23 -0.06
CA GLN A 231 1.88 20.36 0.79
C GLN A 231 0.94 19.96 1.93
N SER A 232 -0.09 19.16 1.64
CA SER A 232 -1.02 18.63 2.66
C SER A 232 -0.29 17.77 3.68
N SER A 233 0.65 16.92 3.23
CA SER A 233 1.50 16.13 4.12
C SER A 233 2.41 17.01 4.99
N GLU A 234 2.92 18.14 4.46
CA GLU A 234 3.71 19.10 5.23
C GLU A 234 2.90 19.75 6.35
N PHE A 235 1.63 20.05 6.13
CA PHE A 235 0.74 20.54 7.20
C PHE A 235 0.57 19.48 8.30
N SER A 236 0.33 18.22 7.95
CA SER A 236 0.25 17.14 8.94
C SER A 236 1.55 17.00 9.74
N ILE A 237 2.72 16.98 9.06
CA ILE A 237 4.04 16.91 9.71
C ILE A 237 4.30 18.13 10.61
N ALA A 238 3.80 19.32 10.26
CA ALA A 238 3.95 20.52 11.08
C ALA A 238 3.11 20.44 12.37
N ILE A 239 1.97 19.75 12.34
CA ILE A 239 1.12 19.49 13.50
C ILE A 239 1.74 18.40 14.37
N ASN A 240 2.02 17.24 13.78
CA ASN A 240 2.67 16.10 14.43
C ASN A 240 3.95 15.72 13.64
N PRO A 241 5.14 16.09 14.11
CA PRO A 241 6.38 15.76 13.43
C PRO A 241 6.62 14.26 13.24
N ASP A 242 6.09 13.41 14.08
CA ASP A 242 6.29 11.96 14.03
C ASP A 242 5.09 11.21 13.39
N ASP A 243 4.22 11.93 12.68
CA ASP A 243 3.15 11.32 11.87
C ASP A 243 3.74 10.51 10.72
N THR A 244 3.77 9.19 10.93
CA THR A 244 4.38 8.23 9.99
C THR A 244 3.65 8.20 8.64
N GLU A 245 2.32 8.38 8.63
CA GLU A 245 1.52 8.41 7.41
C GLU A 245 1.84 9.65 6.56
N ALA A 246 1.90 10.83 7.20
CA ALA A 246 2.26 12.07 6.51
C ALA A 246 3.70 12.03 5.96
N ILE A 247 4.65 11.47 6.75
CA ILE A 247 6.04 11.30 6.34
C ILE A 247 6.10 10.40 5.09
N LEU A 248 5.37 9.27 5.09
CA LEU A 248 5.33 8.35 3.97
C LEU A 248 4.64 8.96 2.75
N ASN A 249 3.52 9.68 2.93
CA ASN A 249 2.81 10.37 1.84
C ASN A 249 3.71 11.42 1.18
N LYS A 250 4.45 12.21 1.98
CA LYS A 250 5.42 13.16 1.45
C LYS A 250 6.55 12.47 0.69
N ALA A 251 7.12 11.40 1.23
CA ALA A 251 8.16 10.62 0.57
C ALA A 251 7.70 10.09 -0.79
N ASN A 252 6.50 9.52 -0.84
CA ASN A 252 5.88 9.01 -2.07
C ASN A 252 5.67 10.13 -3.11
N GLY A 253 5.18 11.29 -2.67
CA GLY A 253 5.01 12.45 -3.55
C GLY A 253 6.34 12.93 -4.14
N LEU A 254 7.38 13.07 -3.32
CA LEU A 254 8.73 13.44 -3.76
C LEU A 254 9.33 12.40 -4.71
N PHE A 255 9.13 11.13 -4.45
CA PHE A 255 9.57 10.03 -5.31
C PHE A 255 8.90 10.12 -6.70
N CYS A 256 7.59 10.36 -6.77
CA CYS A 256 6.86 10.56 -8.02
C CYS A 256 7.37 11.78 -8.82
N LEU A 257 7.89 12.80 -8.14
CA LEU A 257 8.52 13.96 -8.79
C LEU A 257 10.01 13.72 -9.11
N SER A 258 10.51 12.50 -8.96
CA SER A 258 11.92 12.13 -9.15
C SER A 258 12.90 12.90 -8.26
N ASN A 259 12.42 13.49 -7.17
CA ASN A 259 13.28 14.15 -6.15
C ASN A 259 13.79 13.06 -5.17
N TYR A 260 14.62 12.16 -5.69
CA TYR A 260 15.08 10.97 -4.96
C TYR A 260 15.94 11.29 -3.75
N GLU A 261 16.67 12.40 -3.75
CA GLU A 261 17.50 12.79 -2.61
C GLU A 261 16.63 13.13 -1.39
N GLU A 262 15.63 13.98 -1.56
CA GLU A 262 14.74 14.37 -0.48
C GLU A 262 13.78 13.21 -0.13
N ALA A 263 13.25 12.47 -1.11
CA ALA A 263 12.43 11.29 -0.88
C ALA A 263 13.16 10.27 0.02
N GLY A 264 14.44 9.99 -0.28
CA GLY A 264 15.27 9.09 0.52
C GLY A 264 15.40 9.52 1.98
N GLN A 265 15.52 10.84 2.25
CA GLN A 265 15.57 11.36 3.62
C GLN A 265 14.25 11.10 4.37
N PHE A 266 13.10 11.27 3.72
CA PHE A 266 11.80 11.00 4.34
C PHE A 266 11.53 9.50 4.50
N TYR A 267 11.93 8.65 3.56
CA TYR A 267 11.87 7.20 3.72
C TYR A 267 12.78 6.71 4.85
N GLN A 268 13.98 7.28 5.02
CA GLN A 268 14.84 6.96 6.17
C GLN A 268 14.17 7.36 7.48
N ARG A 269 13.57 8.57 7.54
CA ARG A 269 12.84 9.02 8.72
C ARG A 269 11.67 8.09 9.07
N TYR A 270 10.95 7.61 8.04
CA TYR A 270 9.91 6.60 8.22
C TYR A 270 10.48 5.29 8.78
N ALA A 271 11.58 4.79 8.22
CA ALA A 271 12.23 3.56 8.69
C ALA A 271 12.73 3.69 10.14
N ASP A 272 13.20 4.88 10.56
CA ASP A 272 13.63 5.13 11.93
C ASP A 272 12.44 5.10 12.92
N LEU A 273 11.26 5.56 12.50
CA LEU A 273 10.04 5.55 13.30
C LEU A 273 9.32 4.19 13.25
N CYS A 274 9.42 3.47 12.15
CA CYS A 274 8.78 2.18 11.92
C CYS A 274 9.82 1.10 11.59
N PRO A 275 10.70 0.69 12.54
CA PRO A 275 11.83 -0.19 12.26
C PRO A 275 11.43 -1.64 11.90
N ASP A 276 10.20 -2.01 12.14
CA ASP A 276 9.64 -3.32 11.78
C ASP A 276 8.84 -3.30 10.47
N ASP A 277 8.80 -2.16 9.77
CA ASP A 277 8.20 -2.03 8.43
C ASP A 277 9.29 -1.90 7.36
N GLU A 278 9.30 -2.81 6.39
CA GLU A 278 10.29 -2.84 5.31
C GLU A 278 10.14 -1.71 4.29
N VAL A 279 9.00 -1.03 4.23
CA VAL A 279 8.68 -0.03 3.19
C VAL A 279 9.68 1.13 3.16
N GLY A 280 10.06 1.64 4.34
CA GLY A 280 11.04 2.74 4.44
C GLY A 280 12.41 2.35 3.86
N GLU A 281 12.92 1.18 4.25
CA GLU A 281 14.20 0.67 3.77
C GLU A 281 14.14 0.29 2.28
N LEU A 282 13.03 -0.28 1.80
CA LEU A 282 12.83 -0.64 0.39
C LEU A 282 12.92 0.62 -0.49
N PHE A 283 12.08 1.62 -0.23
CA PHE A 283 12.02 2.81 -1.09
C PHE A 283 13.24 3.72 -0.93
N HIS A 284 13.87 3.75 0.26
CA HIS A 284 15.17 4.41 0.39
C HIS A 284 16.23 3.73 -0.47
N GLY A 285 16.26 2.38 -0.49
CA GLY A 285 17.13 1.62 -1.38
C GLY A 285 16.91 1.97 -2.85
N ILE A 286 15.65 2.03 -3.30
CA ILE A 286 15.30 2.40 -4.68
C ILE A 286 15.74 3.87 -4.97
N CYS A 287 15.57 4.79 -4.04
CA CYS A 287 16.07 6.16 -4.19
C CYS A 287 17.59 6.18 -4.40
N CYS A 288 18.34 5.39 -3.60
CA CYS A 288 19.79 5.28 -3.77
C CYS A 288 20.18 4.72 -5.14
N LEU A 289 19.45 3.72 -5.66
CA LEU A 289 19.69 3.18 -7.00
C LEU A 289 19.47 4.23 -8.09
N ASN A 290 18.40 5.02 -8.00
CA ASN A 290 18.11 6.11 -8.92
C ASN A 290 19.16 7.25 -8.87
N LEU A 291 19.84 7.40 -7.73
CA LEU A 291 20.96 8.34 -7.54
C LEU A 291 22.33 7.71 -7.90
N GLU A 292 22.35 6.54 -8.55
CA GLU A 292 23.54 5.78 -8.90
C GLU A 292 24.40 5.35 -7.68
N GLN A 293 23.84 5.37 -6.48
CA GLN A 293 24.48 4.96 -5.24
C GLN A 293 24.24 3.46 -4.97
N ILE A 294 24.70 2.61 -5.91
CA ILE A 294 24.34 1.18 -5.99
C ILE A 294 24.67 0.43 -4.69
N ASP A 295 25.84 0.69 -4.09
CA ASP A 295 26.27 -0.01 -2.86
C ASP A 295 25.39 0.30 -1.65
N GLU A 296 24.95 1.56 -1.52
CA GLU A 296 24.04 1.95 -0.45
C GLU A 296 22.63 1.41 -0.73
N GLY A 297 22.15 1.47 -1.98
CA GLY A 297 20.89 0.87 -2.38
C GLY A 297 20.81 -0.62 -2.01
N ILE A 298 21.82 -1.41 -2.34
CA ILE A 298 21.88 -2.83 -1.97
C ILE A 298 21.80 -3.03 -0.45
N LYS A 299 22.46 -2.19 0.36
CA LYS A 299 22.42 -2.32 1.83
C LYS A 299 21.01 -2.07 2.39
N HIS A 300 20.33 -1.02 1.90
CA HIS A 300 18.96 -0.73 2.31
C HIS A 300 18.00 -1.85 1.90
N LEU A 301 18.09 -2.33 0.66
CA LEU A 301 17.29 -3.46 0.17
C LEU A 301 17.52 -4.76 0.96
N GLN A 302 18.76 -5.04 1.36
CA GLN A 302 19.05 -6.19 2.23
C GLN A 302 18.48 -6.05 3.65
N ARG A 303 18.39 -4.82 4.18
CA ARG A 303 17.69 -4.56 5.43
C ARG A 303 16.19 -4.77 5.26
N ALA A 304 15.60 -4.25 4.18
CA ALA A 304 14.19 -4.48 3.85
C ALA A 304 13.89 -5.98 3.74
N GLU A 305 14.73 -6.76 3.04
CA GLU A 305 14.61 -8.22 2.98
C GLU A 305 14.62 -8.86 4.38
N SER A 306 15.55 -8.43 5.23
CA SER A 306 15.67 -8.96 6.59
C SER A 306 14.43 -8.66 7.45
N ILE A 307 13.83 -7.47 7.30
CA ILE A 307 12.61 -7.09 8.01
C ILE A 307 11.44 -7.92 7.49
N ALA A 308 11.21 -7.96 6.18
CA ALA A 308 10.12 -8.70 5.56
C ALA A 308 10.16 -10.21 5.89
N LEU A 309 11.35 -10.81 5.95
CA LEU A 309 11.52 -12.23 6.30
C LEU A 309 11.21 -12.52 7.78
N ARG A 310 11.41 -11.57 8.70
CA ARG A 310 11.04 -11.74 10.13
C ARG A 310 9.54 -11.85 10.34
N HIS A 311 8.77 -11.14 9.53
CA HIS A 311 7.30 -11.10 9.62
C HIS A 311 6.61 -12.20 8.82
N ARG A 312 7.39 -13.05 8.15
CA ARG A 312 6.84 -14.16 7.36
C ARG A 312 6.29 -15.27 8.27
N PRO A 313 5.01 -15.68 8.11
CA PRO A 313 4.45 -16.78 8.89
C PRO A 313 5.27 -18.07 8.73
N THR A 314 5.61 -18.72 9.83
CA THR A 314 6.42 -19.95 9.83
C THR A 314 5.59 -21.23 9.65
N SER A 315 4.26 -21.14 9.64
CA SER A 315 3.37 -22.30 9.54
C SER A 315 2.76 -22.44 8.15
N SER A 316 3.00 -23.60 7.53
CA SER A 316 2.35 -24.04 6.29
C SER A 316 0.84 -24.19 6.51
N GLY A 317 0.03 -23.26 6.05
CA GLY A 317 -1.43 -23.30 6.12
C GLY A 317 -2.10 -21.95 6.30
N GLN A 318 -1.37 -20.90 6.62
CA GLN A 318 -1.88 -19.53 6.60
C GLN A 318 -1.77 -18.96 5.18
N GLN A 319 -2.82 -18.30 4.73
CA GLN A 319 -2.78 -17.53 3.50
C GLN A 319 -1.75 -16.41 3.72
N LEU A 320 -0.66 -16.44 2.94
CA LEU A 320 0.39 -15.41 3.04
C LEU A 320 -0.23 -14.06 2.73
N ALA A 321 -0.10 -13.11 3.63
CA ALA A 321 -0.39 -11.72 3.34
C ALA A 321 0.49 -11.24 2.16
N PRO A 322 0.04 -10.28 1.34
CA PRO A 322 0.88 -9.67 0.32
C PRO A 322 2.20 -9.20 0.96
N SER A 323 3.31 -9.62 0.39
CA SER A 323 4.64 -9.31 0.89
C SER A 323 5.42 -8.54 -0.18
N ASN A 324 6.22 -7.55 0.23
CA ASN A 324 7.11 -6.82 -0.65
C ASN A 324 8.38 -7.61 -1.02
N LEU A 325 8.53 -8.86 -0.56
CA LEU A 325 9.71 -9.68 -0.86
C LEU A 325 10.00 -9.85 -2.36
N PRO A 326 9.00 -10.12 -3.24
CA PRO A 326 9.26 -10.20 -4.66
C PRO A 326 9.86 -8.91 -5.23
N ASP A 327 9.32 -7.75 -4.85
CA ASP A 327 9.81 -6.44 -5.30
C ASP A 327 11.23 -6.16 -4.77
N ILE A 328 11.48 -6.44 -3.49
CA ILE A 328 12.81 -6.32 -2.88
C ILE A 328 13.82 -7.20 -3.61
N TRP A 329 13.49 -8.45 -3.92
CA TRP A 329 14.39 -9.36 -4.61
C TRP A 329 14.63 -8.96 -6.07
N GLN A 330 13.62 -8.42 -6.73
CA GLN A 330 13.75 -7.85 -8.07
C GLN A 330 14.77 -6.71 -8.07
N GLU A 331 14.60 -5.73 -7.17
CA GLU A 331 15.50 -4.59 -7.08
C GLU A 331 16.94 -5.01 -6.71
N LEU A 332 17.10 -5.98 -5.78
CA LEU A 332 18.40 -6.57 -5.47
C LEU A 332 19.04 -7.26 -6.67
N ALA A 333 18.26 -8.02 -7.44
CA ALA A 333 18.75 -8.71 -8.61
C ALA A 333 19.27 -7.71 -9.68
N PHE A 334 18.50 -6.65 -9.95
CA PHE A 334 18.94 -5.61 -10.90
C PHE A 334 20.15 -4.83 -10.39
N ALA A 335 20.17 -4.42 -9.12
CA ALA A 335 21.30 -3.70 -8.55
C ALA A 335 22.60 -4.53 -8.57
N LEU A 336 22.53 -5.83 -8.28
CA LEU A 336 23.67 -6.75 -8.37
C LEU A 336 24.13 -6.97 -9.80
N SER A 337 23.20 -7.04 -10.75
CA SER A 337 23.54 -7.16 -12.18
C SER A 337 24.31 -5.95 -12.69
N GLN A 338 23.89 -4.73 -12.32
CA GLN A 338 24.62 -3.50 -12.64
C GLN A 338 26.06 -3.49 -12.12
N LYS A 339 26.34 -4.22 -11.02
CA LYS A 339 27.70 -4.44 -10.50
C LYS A 339 28.44 -5.57 -11.20
N GLY A 340 27.84 -6.25 -12.16
CA GLY A 340 28.40 -7.40 -12.84
C GLY A 340 28.38 -8.69 -12.00
N MET A 341 27.60 -8.73 -10.92
CA MET A 341 27.47 -9.88 -10.01
C MET A 341 26.31 -10.79 -10.44
N THR A 342 26.30 -11.19 -11.71
CA THR A 342 25.17 -11.89 -12.35
C THR A 342 24.77 -13.17 -11.61
N ASP A 343 25.72 -13.98 -11.14
CA ASP A 343 25.38 -15.24 -10.45
C ASP A 343 24.68 -14.98 -9.10
N GLU A 344 25.06 -13.93 -8.38
CA GLU A 344 24.37 -13.52 -7.14
C GLU A 344 22.99 -12.96 -7.46
N ALA A 345 22.85 -12.13 -8.49
CA ALA A 345 21.57 -11.63 -8.98
C ALA A 345 20.58 -12.76 -9.28
N LEU A 346 21.06 -13.82 -9.93
CA LEU A 346 20.23 -14.99 -10.26
C LEU A 346 19.72 -15.74 -9.03
N THR A 347 20.41 -15.67 -7.88
CA THR A 347 19.90 -16.29 -6.63
C THR A 347 18.63 -15.63 -6.14
N TYR A 348 18.47 -14.33 -6.35
CA TYR A 348 17.23 -13.62 -6.00
C TYR A 348 16.09 -13.98 -6.94
N ILE A 349 16.37 -14.18 -8.23
CA ILE A 349 15.38 -14.71 -9.18
C ILE A 349 14.94 -16.13 -8.79
N ASP A 350 15.85 -16.96 -8.25
CA ASP A 350 15.49 -18.28 -7.72
C ASP A 350 14.56 -18.18 -6.50
N LYS A 351 14.79 -17.20 -5.59
CA LYS A 351 13.90 -16.94 -4.47
C LYS A 351 12.51 -16.51 -4.95
N MET A 352 12.41 -15.58 -5.91
CA MET A 352 11.14 -15.16 -6.51
C MET A 352 10.39 -16.32 -7.13
N SER A 353 11.09 -17.20 -7.87
CA SER A 353 10.50 -18.40 -8.50
C SER A 353 9.89 -19.37 -7.50
N ALA A 354 10.35 -19.36 -6.25
CA ALA A 354 9.87 -20.25 -5.19
C ALA A 354 8.64 -19.70 -4.46
N GLU A 355 8.25 -18.43 -4.71
CA GLU A 355 7.10 -17.82 -4.07
C GLU A 355 5.77 -18.39 -4.60
N PRO A 356 4.80 -18.64 -3.70
CA PRO A 356 3.45 -19.00 -4.10
C PRO A 356 2.83 -17.89 -4.95
N GLY A 357 2.38 -18.24 -6.16
CA GLY A 357 1.75 -17.27 -7.07
C GLY A 357 2.72 -16.51 -8.00
N ALA A 358 4.03 -16.78 -7.94
CA ALA A 358 4.99 -16.20 -8.88
C ALA A 358 4.60 -16.54 -10.33
N ASP A 359 4.60 -15.51 -11.21
CA ASP A 359 4.41 -15.73 -12.64
C ASP A 359 5.66 -16.38 -13.25
N PRO A 360 5.60 -17.66 -13.67
CA PRO A 360 6.76 -18.37 -14.15
C PRO A 360 7.34 -17.75 -15.44
N TYR A 361 6.52 -17.07 -16.21
CA TYR A 361 6.96 -16.43 -17.45
C TYR A 361 7.71 -15.13 -17.17
N GLU A 362 7.25 -14.36 -16.20
CA GLU A 362 7.94 -13.16 -15.73
C GLU A 362 9.32 -13.50 -15.17
N VAL A 363 9.38 -14.49 -14.28
CA VAL A 363 10.64 -15.01 -13.74
C VAL A 363 11.61 -15.44 -14.85
N LEU A 364 11.13 -16.12 -15.90
CA LEU A 364 11.95 -16.51 -17.05
C LEU A 364 12.45 -15.31 -17.86
N VAL A 365 11.61 -14.29 -18.04
CA VAL A 365 12.01 -13.06 -18.74
C VAL A 365 13.07 -12.31 -17.96
N MET A 366 12.87 -12.12 -16.66
CA MET A 366 13.85 -11.46 -15.79
C MET A 366 15.19 -12.21 -15.76
N ARG A 367 15.14 -13.53 -15.63
CA ARG A 367 16.35 -14.38 -15.71
C ARG A 367 17.06 -14.22 -17.05
N GLY A 368 16.30 -14.19 -18.15
CA GLY A 368 16.83 -13.97 -19.48
C GLY A 368 17.53 -12.62 -19.63
N HIS A 369 16.91 -11.57 -19.08
CA HIS A 369 17.47 -10.22 -19.02
C HIS A 369 18.83 -10.18 -18.31
N LEU A 370 18.89 -10.65 -17.07
CA LEU A 370 20.10 -10.65 -16.25
C LEU A 370 21.25 -11.48 -16.88
N LEU A 371 20.92 -12.63 -17.50
CA LEU A 371 21.89 -13.44 -18.21
C LEU A 371 22.47 -12.71 -19.42
N MET A 372 21.62 -12.04 -20.21
CA MET A 372 22.07 -11.29 -21.39
C MET A 372 22.89 -10.06 -20.99
N GLU A 373 22.48 -9.34 -19.97
CA GLU A 373 23.22 -8.20 -19.40
C GLU A 373 24.61 -8.64 -18.89
N GLY A 374 24.68 -9.81 -18.22
CA GLY A 374 25.94 -10.44 -17.79
C GLY A 374 26.76 -11.11 -18.91
N GLY A 375 26.39 -10.90 -20.19
CA GLY A 375 27.12 -11.42 -21.37
C GLY A 375 26.83 -12.89 -21.70
N ARG A 376 25.93 -13.57 -20.99
CA ARG A 376 25.55 -14.99 -21.24
C ARG A 376 24.39 -15.04 -22.25
N LEU A 377 24.65 -14.57 -23.47
CA LEU A 377 23.61 -14.31 -24.49
C LEU A 377 22.81 -15.57 -24.87
N GLU A 378 23.47 -16.71 -25.04
CA GLU A 378 22.81 -17.97 -25.44
C GLU A 378 21.85 -18.47 -24.33
N ASP A 379 22.29 -18.40 -23.07
CA ASP A 379 21.52 -18.82 -21.92
C ASP A 379 20.29 -17.88 -21.75
N GLY A 380 20.49 -16.57 -21.91
CA GLY A 380 19.40 -15.57 -21.83
C GLY A 380 18.35 -15.76 -22.94
N GLN A 381 18.80 -15.95 -24.17
CA GLN A 381 17.91 -16.28 -25.30
C GLN A 381 17.11 -17.57 -25.06
N ALA A 382 17.77 -18.61 -24.47
CA ALA A 382 17.08 -19.83 -24.12
C ALA A 382 15.95 -19.61 -23.10
N CYS A 383 16.13 -18.71 -22.12
CA CYS A 383 15.08 -18.32 -21.18
C CYS A 383 13.90 -17.66 -21.88
N TYR A 384 14.13 -16.71 -22.79
CA TYR A 384 13.06 -16.07 -23.57
C TYR A 384 12.31 -17.07 -24.45
N MET A 385 13.03 -17.93 -25.16
CA MET A 385 12.41 -18.98 -25.99
C MET A 385 11.57 -19.95 -25.16
N LYS A 386 12.04 -20.29 -23.96
CA LYS A 386 11.28 -21.11 -23.02
C LYS A 386 10.02 -20.41 -22.55
N ALA A 387 10.10 -19.12 -22.17
CA ALA A 387 8.93 -18.33 -21.77
C ALA A 387 7.86 -18.29 -22.89
N ILE A 388 8.27 -18.07 -24.14
CA ILE A 388 7.38 -18.09 -25.31
C ILE A 388 6.74 -19.47 -25.50
N SER A 389 7.56 -20.53 -25.45
CA SER A 389 7.07 -21.90 -25.65
C SER A 389 6.08 -22.32 -24.57
N ASP A 390 6.43 -22.11 -23.30
CA ASP A 390 5.66 -22.55 -22.14
C ASP A 390 4.35 -21.76 -21.99
N SER A 391 4.33 -20.49 -22.43
CA SER A 391 3.14 -19.63 -22.47
C SER A 391 2.26 -19.86 -23.71
N ALA A 392 2.61 -20.80 -24.58
CA ALA A 392 1.98 -21.00 -25.87
C ALA A 392 1.93 -19.71 -26.74
N GLY A 393 2.92 -18.84 -26.59
CA GLY A 393 3.00 -17.59 -27.36
C GLY A 393 2.06 -16.50 -26.87
N ALA A 394 1.79 -16.42 -25.57
CA ALA A 394 0.93 -15.39 -24.99
C ALA A 394 1.46 -13.98 -25.33
N PRO A 395 0.60 -13.06 -25.81
CA PRO A 395 1.00 -11.71 -26.22
C PRO A 395 1.74 -10.92 -25.13
N GLN A 396 1.33 -11.06 -23.86
CA GLN A 396 1.95 -10.39 -22.74
C GLN A 396 3.42 -10.83 -22.53
N VAL A 397 3.74 -12.09 -22.81
CA VAL A 397 5.13 -12.58 -22.73
C VAL A 397 5.99 -11.96 -23.84
N PHE A 398 5.45 -11.84 -25.05
CA PHE A 398 6.14 -11.13 -26.14
C PHE A 398 6.39 -9.66 -25.78
N LEU A 399 5.40 -8.99 -25.17
CA LEU A 399 5.54 -7.60 -24.72
C LEU A 399 6.68 -7.46 -23.70
N ARG A 400 6.68 -8.27 -22.65
CA ARG A 400 7.74 -8.25 -21.62
C ARG A 400 9.12 -8.52 -22.19
N ILE A 401 9.25 -9.50 -23.09
CA ILE A 401 10.51 -9.80 -23.78
C ILE A 401 10.94 -8.62 -24.66
N ALA A 402 10.01 -8.00 -25.40
CA ALA A 402 10.33 -6.86 -26.26
C ALA A 402 10.89 -5.68 -25.45
N ILE A 403 10.26 -5.37 -24.29
CA ILE A 403 10.74 -4.34 -23.37
C ILE A 403 12.11 -4.71 -22.82
N SER A 404 12.26 -5.91 -22.30
CA SER A 404 13.55 -6.42 -21.78
C SER A 404 14.69 -6.32 -22.80
N ILE A 405 14.44 -6.68 -24.05
CA ILE A 405 15.43 -6.57 -25.14
C ILE A 405 15.72 -5.11 -25.50
N TYR A 406 14.71 -4.21 -25.38
CA TYR A 406 14.90 -2.76 -25.56
C TYR A 406 15.87 -2.21 -24.50
N ASP A 407 15.65 -2.52 -23.22
CA ASP A 407 16.45 -2.05 -22.10
C ASP A 407 17.91 -2.52 -22.23
N LEU A 408 18.14 -3.70 -22.81
CA LEU A 408 19.46 -4.21 -23.14
C LEU A 408 20.11 -3.53 -24.36
N GLY A 409 19.46 -2.56 -25.00
CA GLY A 409 19.96 -1.82 -26.14
C GLY A 409 19.84 -2.54 -27.50
N TYR A 410 19.20 -3.71 -27.56
CA TYR A 410 19.01 -4.45 -28.82
C TYR A 410 17.78 -3.96 -29.59
N TYR A 411 17.70 -2.67 -29.90
CA TYR A 411 16.51 -1.98 -30.46
C TYR A 411 15.93 -2.65 -31.72
N GLN A 412 16.79 -3.17 -32.64
CA GLN A 412 16.31 -3.84 -33.83
C GLN A 412 15.61 -5.17 -33.54
N HIS A 413 16.05 -5.90 -32.52
CA HIS A 413 15.41 -7.15 -32.09
C HIS A 413 14.13 -6.86 -31.31
N SER A 414 14.15 -5.88 -30.42
CA SER A 414 12.97 -5.43 -29.72
C SER A 414 11.87 -4.98 -30.69
N TYR A 415 12.19 -4.14 -31.69
CA TYR A 415 11.26 -3.72 -32.71
C TYR A 415 10.62 -4.93 -33.46
N ARG A 416 11.41 -5.95 -33.79
CA ARG A 416 10.86 -7.17 -34.42
C ARG A 416 9.89 -7.91 -33.48
N MET A 417 10.16 -7.93 -32.18
CA MET A 417 9.27 -8.53 -31.21
C MET A 417 7.93 -7.76 -31.14
N PHE A 418 7.97 -6.41 -31.18
CA PHE A 418 6.76 -5.60 -31.28
C PHE A 418 5.98 -5.83 -32.58
N GLN A 419 6.66 -6.07 -33.71
CA GLN A 419 6.00 -6.47 -34.94
C GLN A 419 5.28 -7.82 -34.79
N ILE A 420 5.93 -8.83 -34.21
CA ILE A 420 5.32 -10.13 -33.93
C ILE A 420 4.10 -9.95 -33.01
N LEU A 421 4.24 -9.14 -31.94
CA LEU A 421 3.15 -8.82 -31.03
C LEU A 421 1.96 -8.19 -31.77
N ARG A 422 2.21 -7.27 -32.70
CA ARG A 422 1.18 -6.65 -33.55
C ARG A 422 0.46 -7.67 -34.42
N ASP A 423 1.19 -8.63 -35.00
CA ASP A 423 0.62 -9.68 -35.82
C ASP A 423 -0.19 -10.71 -35.03
N CYS A 424 0.11 -10.86 -33.71
CA CYS A 424 -0.55 -11.80 -32.83
C CYS A 424 -1.73 -11.17 -32.06
N THR A 425 -1.85 -9.83 -32.05
CA THR A 425 -2.92 -9.10 -31.37
C THR A 425 -3.77 -8.35 -32.38
N ASP A 426 -5.06 -8.24 -32.07
CA ASP A 426 -5.97 -7.38 -32.80
C ASP A 426 -5.91 -5.92 -32.31
N ASP A 427 -6.87 -5.09 -32.73
CA ASP A 427 -6.98 -3.69 -32.29
C ASP A 427 -7.27 -3.53 -30.78
N SER A 428 -7.41 -4.62 -30.04
CA SER A 428 -7.66 -4.61 -28.57
C SER A 428 -6.40 -4.36 -27.75
N ARG A 429 -5.21 -4.44 -28.35
CA ARG A 429 -3.95 -4.14 -27.68
C ARG A 429 -3.96 -2.71 -27.14
N THR A 430 -3.62 -2.55 -25.87
CA THR A 430 -3.49 -1.25 -25.19
C THR A 430 -2.05 -0.88 -24.90
N ASP A 431 -1.20 -1.85 -24.58
CA ASP A 431 0.12 -1.64 -24.00
C ASP A 431 1.27 -1.81 -25.01
N GLY A 432 2.43 -1.22 -24.71
CA GLY A 432 3.69 -1.37 -25.43
C GLY A 432 3.85 -0.47 -26.65
N TYR A 433 2.89 0.40 -26.97
CA TYR A 433 3.07 1.36 -28.05
C TYR A 433 4.10 2.44 -27.73
N ALA A 434 4.22 2.85 -26.48
CA ALA A 434 5.23 3.81 -26.05
C ALA A 434 6.65 3.25 -26.19
N TYR A 435 6.89 2.01 -25.79
CA TYR A 435 8.19 1.33 -25.98
C TYR A 435 8.50 1.06 -27.46
N GLU A 436 7.47 0.69 -28.27
CA GLU A 436 7.65 0.55 -29.70
C GLU A 436 8.01 1.91 -30.36
N ALA A 437 7.45 3.02 -29.87
CA ALA A 437 7.85 4.37 -30.29
C ALA A 437 9.33 4.61 -29.97
N LEU A 438 9.80 4.30 -28.75
CA LEU A 438 11.20 4.44 -28.39
C LEU A 438 12.13 3.62 -29.30
N CYS A 439 11.73 2.37 -29.65
CA CYS A 439 12.47 1.57 -30.61
C CYS A 439 12.55 2.25 -31.98
N CYS A 440 11.43 2.80 -32.47
CA CYS A 440 11.38 3.53 -33.74
C CYS A 440 12.26 4.76 -33.74
N TYR A 441 12.25 5.52 -32.62
CA TYR A 441 13.14 6.67 -32.45
C TYR A 441 14.63 6.27 -32.50
N ALA A 442 15.02 5.28 -31.70
CA ALA A 442 16.40 4.76 -31.67
C ALA A 442 16.88 4.21 -33.03
N LEU A 443 15.98 3.75 -33.86
CA LEU A 443 16.25 3.24 -35.21
C LEU A 443 16.13 4.30 -36.32
N GLY A 444 15.82 5.56 -35.99
CA GLY A 444 15.64 6.64 -36.96
C GLY A 444 14.38 6.50 -37.83
N ARG A 445 13.36 5.81 -37.35
CA ARG A 445 12.08 5.57 -38.06
C ARG A 445 11.05 6.62 -37.65
N HIS A 446 11.25 7.85 -38.04
CA HIS A 446 10.49 9.01 -37.53
C HIS A 446 9.00 8.96 -37.79
N ASP A 447 8.55 8.45 -38.95
CA ASP A 447 7.11 8.36 -39.23
C ASP A 447 6.41 7.32 -38.34
N GLU A 448 7.07 6.17 -38.15
CA GLU A 448 6.57 5.11 -37.25
C GLU A 448 6.64 5.54 -35.79
N PHE A 449 7.65 6.32 -35.41
CA PHE A 449 7.72 6.92 -34.08
C PHE A 449 6.48 7.80 -33.78
N LYS A 450 6.16 8.73 -34.69
CA LYS A 450 4.99 9.62 -34.53
C LYS A 450 3.69 8.84 -34.43
N GLU A 451 3.52 7.82 -35.27
CA GLU A 451 2.32 6.98 -35.25
C GLU A 451 2.21 6.16 -33.95
N ASN A 452 3.31 5.59 -33.45
CA ASN A 452 3.29 4.84 -32.19
C ASN A 452 3.08 5.76 -30.98
N VAL A 453 3.58 7.00 -30.99
CA VAL A 453 3.24 8.01 -29.97
C VAL A 453 1.74 8.31 -29.97
N ARG A 454 1.13 8.50 -31.16
CA ARG A 454 -0.32 8.72 -31.28
C ARG A 454 -1.10 7.54 -30.66
N LEU A 455 -0.72 6.30 -31.03
CA LEU A 455 -1.37 5.09 -30.53
C LEU A 455 -1.17 4.92 -29.01
N ALA A 456 0.02 5.19 -28.49
CA ALA A 456 0.30 5.16 -27.06
C ALA A 456 -0.62 6.12 -26.29
N CYS A 457 -0.73 7.37 -26.77
CA CYS A 457 -1.58 8.40 -26.12
C CYS A 457 -3.07 8.05 -26.20
N GLU A 458 -3.52 7.42 -27.28
CA GLU A 458 -4.93 7.03 -27.45
C GLU A 458 -5.30 5.77 -26.68
N LYS A 459 -4.41 4.78 -26.63
CA LYS A 459 -4.70 3.46 -26.08
C LYS A 459 -4.33 3.31 -24.60
N ASN A 460 -3.18 3.88 -24.20
CA ASN A 460 -2.70 3.87 -22.82
C ASN A 460 -1.98 5.19 -22.49
N PRO A 461 -2.71 6.27 -22.16
CA PRO A 461 -2.13 7.57 -21.82
C PRO A 461 -1.15 7.49 -20.62
N THR A 462 -1.41 6.59 -19.68
CA THR A 462 -0.55 6.41 -18.50
C THR A 462 0.82 5.86 -18.90
N GLU A 463 0.87 4.79 -19.73
CA GLU A 463 2.12 4.28 -20.27
C GLU A 463 2.84 5.35 -21.11
N ALA A 464 2.09 6.08 -21.93
CA ALA A 464 2.66 7.15 -22.75
C ALA A 464 3.32 8.23 -21.90
N GLN A 465 2.71 8.62 -20.78
CA GLN A 465 3.30 9.59 -19.86
C GLN A 465 4.54 9.04 -19.17
N MET A 466 4.47 7.82 -18.66
CA MET A 466 5.59 7.20 -17.94
C MET A 466 6.83 7.01 -18.83
N VAL A 467 6.62 6.60 -20.08
CA VAL A 467 7.70 6.15 -20.97
C VAL A 467 8.21 7.27 -21.87
N LEU A 468 7.36 8.23 -22.25
CA LEU A 468 7.68 9.23 -23.26
C LEU A 468 7.84 10.66 -22.70
N ALA A 469 7.56 10.88 -21.40
CA ALA A 469 7.55 12.25 -20.84
C ALA A 469 8.85 13.04 -21.10
N GLU A 470 10.00 12.38 -21.10
CA GLU A 470 11.31 13.03 -21.34
C GLU A 470 11.47 13.65 -22.74
N PHE A 471 10.64 13.21 -23.69
CA PHE A 471 10.64 13.74 -25.06
C PHE A 471 9.82 15.04 -25.21
N PHE A 472 9.10 15.42 -24.18
CA PHE A 472 8.11 16.49 -24.22
C PHE A 472 8.34 17.54 -23.12
N PRO A 473 7.89 18.79 -23.32
CA PRO A 473 7.87 19.77 -22.24
C PRO A 473 7.10 19.27 -21.02
N PRO A 474 7.61 19.53 -19.79
CA PRO A 474 7.01 19.02 -18.56
C PRO A 474 5.54 19.42 -18.32
N GLU A 475 5.10 20.50 -18.98
CA GLU A 475 3.73 21.02 -18.84
C GLU A 475 2.73 20.30 -19.75
N LEU A 476 3.21 19.46 -20.70
CA LEU A 476 2.35 18.75 -21.63
C LEU A 476 1.90 17.40 -21.06
N GLY A 477 0.61 17.13 -21.18
CA GLY A 477 0.06 15.79 -20.93
C GLY A 477 0.06 14.92 -22.22
N PRO A 478 -0.16 13.61 -22.05
CA PRO A 478 -0.17 12.66 -23.17
C PRO A 478 -1.14 13.04 -24.31
N GLN A 479 -2.25 13.71 -23.98
CA GLN A 479 -3.26 14.16 -24.96
C GLN A 479 -2.69 15.16 -25.98
N ASP A 480 -1.59 15.85 -25.64
CA ASP A 480 -0.97 16.90 -26.46
C ASP A 480 0.31 16.44 -27.16
N TYR A 481 0.90 15.29 -26.79
CA TYR A 481 2.19 14.80 -27.29
C TYR A 481 2.23 14.68 -28.81
N TYR A 482 1.20 14.06 -29.40
CA TYR A 482 1.16 13.85 -30.85
C TYR A 482 1.05 15.17 -31.61
N GLN A 483 0.21 16.10 -31.16
CA GLN A 483 0.09 17.40 -31.78
C GLN A 483 1.39 18.22 -31.68
N TRP A 484 2.04 18.16 -30.52
CA TRP A 484 3.33 18.80 -30.30
C TRP A 484 4.40 18.27 -31.28
N LEU A 485 4.44 16.95 -31.53
CA LEU A 485 5.35 16.35 -32.52
C LEU A 485 5.07 16.81 -33.96
N LEU A 486 3.82 17.06 -34.31
CA LEU A 486 3.47 17.57 -35.64
C LEU A 486 3.94 19.02 -35.80
N ASP A 487 3.82 19.83 -34.78
CA ASP A 487 4.11 21.25 -34.81
C ASP A 487 5.62 21.54 -34.72
N ASN A 488 6.39 20.74 -34.01
CA ASN A 488 7.82 21.00 -33.74
C ASN A 488 8.77 20.14 -34.57
N ASN A 489 8.27 19.17 -35.32
CA ASN A 489 9.02 18.30 -36.24
C ASN A 489 10.43 17.90 -35.72
N PRO A 490 10.51 17.23 -34.56
CA PRO A 490 11.76 16.77 -33.97
C PRO A 490 12.43 15.67 -34.80
#